data_81fad4ad1f8cab901a87301edb28f305
#
_entry.id   81fad4ad1f8cab901a87301edb28f305
#
_cell.length_a   1.000
_cell.length_b   1.000
_cell.length_c   1.000
_cell.angle_alpha   90.00
_cell.angle_beta   90.00
_cell.angle_gamma   90.00
#
_symmetry.space_group_name_H-M   'P 1'
#
loop_
_entity.id
_entity.type
_entity.pdbx_description
1 polymer ?
#
loop_
_entity_poly.entity_id
_entity_poly.type
_entity_poly.pdbx_seq_one_letter_code
_entity_poly.pdbx_strand_id
1 'polypeptide(L)'
;WGGDSAVAAVRRSAPPGTRLIEWGHKLGFVYISGYECKDKELSALAEHIVSTRQLLCSSCQTIFLDTERMDDVNEFCREFLPYMERAVLSCPGHVSLFQPDILQKDSTVRLVESRFGSVNMAEAALALQQHNDRMEQMAYGKKKMRKLYPGKGCSLTACGDHELELSPMFGNCLVKRLPQGQLFGCLRRHKR
;
A
#
# COMPACT_ATOMS: atom_id res chain seq x y z
N TRP A 1 -11.59 11.42 13.47
CA TRP A 1 -10.85 10.58 12.53
C TRP A 1 -11.60 9.29 12.30
N GLY A 2 -11.48 8.75 11.07
CA GLY A 2 -12.04 7.46 10.74
C GLY A 2 -12.14 7.25 9.23
N GLY A 3 -12.59 6.06 8.82
CA GLY A 3 -13.00 5.84 7.44
C GLY A 3 -14.20 6.70 7.06
N ASP A 4 -14.42 6.92 5.78
CA ASP A 4 -15.48 7.81 5.27
C ASP A 4 -16.88 7.43 5.83
N SER A 5 -17.16 6.14 6.01
CA SER A 5 -18.42 5.67 6.60
C SER A 5 -18.59 6.06 8.08
N ALA A 6 -17.50 5.99 8.86
CA ALA A 6 -17.51 6.38 10.27
C ALA A 6 -17.69 7.90 10.40
N VAL A 7 -16.97 8.69 9.61
CA VAL A 7 -17.10 10.15 9.55
C VAL A 7 -18.53 10.54 9.17
N ALA A 8 -19.12 9.89 8.18
CA ALA A 8 -20.51 10.11 7.78
C ALA A 8 -21.50 9.73 8.88
N ALA A 9 -21.25 8.67 9.66
CA ALA A 9 -22.08 8.30 10.80
C ALA A 9 -22.05 9.36 11.90
N VAL A 10 -20.85 9.84 12.26
CA VAL A 10 -20.68 10.92 13.25
C VAL A 10 -21.40 12.19 12.79
N ARG A 11 -21.26 12.57 11.51
CA ARG A 11 -21.99 13.73 10.94
C ARG A 11 -23.48 13.62 11.10
N ARG A 12 -24.07 12.44 10.85
CA ARG A 12 -25.51 12.20 11.03
C ARG A 12 -25.98 12.26 12.48
N SER A 13 -25.11 11.89 13.41
CA SER A 13 -25.43 11.82 14.85
C SER A 13 -25.09 13.12 15.61
N ALA A 14 -24.38 14.06 14.98
CA ALA A 14 -23.98 15.30 15.62
C ALA A 14 -25.21 16.20 15.85
N PRO A 15 -25.34 16.80 17.05
CA PRO A 15 -26.43 17.75 17.34
C PRO A 15 -26.37 18.96 16.40
N PRO A 16 -27.53 19.60 16.12
CA PRO A 16 -27.57 20.84 15.36
C PRO A 16 -26.65 21.91 15.96
N GLY A 17 -25.90 22.62 15.10
CA GLY A 17 -24.93 23.65 15.51
C GLY A 17 -23.55 23.14 15.91
N THR A 18 -23.33 21.83 15.93
CA THR A 18 -22.00 21.24 16.17
C THR A 18 -21.06 21.53 15.02
N ARG A 19 -19.91 22.16 15.31
CA ARG A 19 -18.83 22.32 14.32
C ARG A 19 -18.04 21.02 14.21
N LEU A 20 -18.10 20.37 13.07
CA LEU A 20 -17.33 19.16 12.77
C LEU A 20 -16.06 19.50 12.00
N ILE A 21 -14.92 18.98 12.46
CA ILE A 21 -13.66 18.95 11.71
C ILE A 21 -13.44 17.50 11.29
N GLU A 22 -13.62 17.25 10.00
CA GLU A 22 -13.64 15.89 9.46
C GLU A 22 -12.32 15.50 8.84
N TRP A 23 -11.82 14.34 9.26
CA TRP A 23 -10.65 13.69 8.71
C TRP A 23 -11.05 12.29 8.25
N GLY A 24 -11.44 12.17 6.99
CA GLY A 24 -11.78 10.91 6.34
C GLY A 24 -10.56 10.07 5.99
N HIS A 25 -10.76 9.08 5.16
CA HIS A 25 -9.71 8.17 4.71
C HIS A 25 -8.57 8.91 4.01
N LYS A 26 -7.33 8.57 4.36
CA LYS A 26 -6.09 9.11 3.76
C LYS A 26 -5.24 7.99 3.22
N LEU A 27 -4.62 8.20 2.07
CA LEU A 27 -3.61 7.32 1.49
C LEU A 27 -2.26 7.99 1.58
N GLY A 28 -1.32 7.34 2.29
CA GLY A 28 0.06 7.77 2.34
C GLY A 28 0.81 7.36 1.07
N PHE A 29 1.70 8.22 0.61
CA PHE A 29 2.61 7.90 -0.49
C PHE A 29 3.97 8.55 -0.27
N VAL A 30 4.98 8.08 -0.98
CA VAL A 30 6.31 8.69 -1.04
C VAL A 30 6.57 9.12 -2.48
N TYR A 31 7.16 10.30 -2.65
CA TYR A 31 7.62 10.81 -3.94
C TYR A 31 9.14 10.96 -3.91
N ILE A 32 9.83 10.32 -4.84
CA ILE A 32 11.28 10.29 -4.91
C ILE A 32 11.72 11.02 -6.18
N SER A 33 12.39 12.17 -6.00
CA SER A 33 13.00 12.94 -7.08
C SER A 33 14.54 12.93 -7.03
N GLY A 34 15.12 12.37 -5.97
CA GLY A 34 16.55 12.27 -5.74
C GLY A 34 16.85 11.81 -4.32
N TYR A 35 18.11 11.68 -3.98
CA TYR A 35 18.59 11.25 -2.67
C TYR A 35 19.72 12.16 -2.19
N GLU A 36 19.75 12.47 -0.88
CA GLU A 36 20.90 13.04 -0.20
C GLU A 36 21.83 11.91 0.29
N CYS A 37 21.23 10.88 0.88
CA CYS A 37 21.93 9.68 1.33
C CYS A 37 21.09 8.44 1.02
N LYS A 38 21.27 7.90 -0.18
CA LYS A 38 20.42 6.84 -0.75
C LYS A 38 20.24 5.64 0.17
N ASP A 39 21.32 5.06 0.68
CA ASP A 39 21.24 3.86 1.54
C ASP A 39 20.44 4.11 2.83
N LYS A 40 20.66 5.25 3.46
CA LYS A 40 19.95 5.63 4.69
C LYS A 40 18.47 5.85 4.44
N GLU A 41 18.14 6.56 3.37
CA GLU A 41 16.76 6.90 3.02
C GLU A 41 15.95 5.68 2.60
N LEU A 42 16.54 4.80 1.77
CA LEU A 42 15.89 3.56 1.36
C LEU A 42 15.72 2.60 2.54
N SER A 43 16.70 2.49 3.45
CA SER A 43 16.57 1.70 4.66
C SER A 43 15.44 2.22 5.54
N ALA A 44 15.37 3.53 5.79
CA ALA A 44 14.33 4.14 6.60
C ALA A 44 12.93 3.97 5.97
N LEU A 45 12.82 4.09 4.64
CA LEU A 45 11.57 3.86 3.92
C LEU A 45 11.12 2.40 4.04
N ALA A 46 12.03 1.45 3.88
CA ALA A 46 11.73 0.03 4.03
C ALA A 46 11.26 -0.32 5.45
N GLU A 47 11.97 0.18 6.48
CA GLU A 47 11.60 0.02 7.88
C GLU A 47 10.22 0.63 8.17
N HIS A 48 9.92 1.81 7.64
CA HIS A 48 8.61 2.43 7.79
C HIS A 48 7.50 1.57 7.17
N ILE A 49 7.67 1.09 5.95
CA ILE A 49 6.69 0.24 5.25
C ILE A 49 6.43 -1.04 6.05
N VAL A 50 7.49 -1.71 6.48
CA VAL A 50 7.41 -3.00 7.17
C VAL A 50 6.85 -2.83 8.59
N SER A 51 7.39 -1.91 9.40
CA SER A 51 6.99 -1.73 10.79
C SER A 51 5.53 -1.28 10.94
N THR A 52 5.06 -0.42 10.05
CA THR A 52 3.65 0.04 10.05
C THR A 52 2.69 -0.98 9.44
N ARG A 53 3.20 -2.03 8.77
CA ARG A 53 2.39 -2.98 7.97
C ARG A 53 1.46 -2.30 6.97
N GLN A 54 1.71 -1.03 6.70
CA GLN A 54 0.88 -0.16 5.85
C GLN A 54 -0.57 0.00 6.35
N LEU A 55 -0.82 -0.23 7.64
CA LEU A 55 -2.14 -0.14 8.27
C LEU A 55 -2.48 1.26 8.80
N LEU A 56 -1.49 2.15 8.91
CA LEU A 56 -1.70 3.52 9.36
C LEU A 56 -2.09 4.43 8.18
N CYS A 57 -2.87 5.46 8.45
CA CYS A 57 -3.22 6.47 7.45
C CYS A 57 -2.02 7.24 6.89
N SER A 58 -0.88 7.25 7.61
CA SER A 58 0.40 7.81 7.19
C SER A 58 1.34 6.80 6.53
N SER A 59 0.96 5.52 6.46
CA SER A 59 1.81 4.49 5.87
C SER A 59 1.93 4.65 4.37
N CYS A 60 3.13 4.40 3.84
CA CYS A 60 3.39 4.42 2.42
C CYS A 60 2.68 3.28 1.69
N GLN A 61 1.70 3.60 0.87
CA GLN A 61 0.98 2.64 0.02
C GLN A 61 1.58 2.58 -1.39
N THR A 62 1.99 3.75 -1.90
CA THR A 62 2.54 3.89 -3.25
C THR A 62 3.82 4.72 -3.19
N ILE A 63 4.86 4.26 -3.88
CA ILE A 63 6.08 5.00 -4.12
C ILE A 63 6.01 5.54 -5.54
N PHE A 64 6.07 6.86 -5.69
CA PHE A 64 6.20 7.53 -6.97
C PHE A 64 7.64 7.93 -7.24
N LEU A 65 8.13 7.63 -8.43
CA LEU A 65 9.43 8.07 -8.91
C LEU A 65 9.25 9.21 -9.90
N ASP A 66 10.10 10.24 -9.77
CA ASP A 66 10.16 11.36 -10.73
C ASP A 66 10.81 10.91 -12.03
N THR A 67 10.06 10.18 -12.82
CA THR A 67 10.50 9.67 -14.12
C THR A 67 9.32 9.43 -15.05
N GLU A 68 9.56 9.48 -16.35
CA GLU A 68 8.60 9.03 -17.37
C GLU A 68 8.84 7.58 -17.81
N ARG A 69 9.98 6.98 -17.41
CA ARG A 69 10.42 5.69 -17.93
C ARG A 69 10.04 4.56 -17.01
N MET A 70 9.42 3.51 -17.57
CA MET A 70 9.13 2.29 -16.81
C MET A 70 10.39 1.48 -16.46
N ASP A 71 11.47 1.67 -17.21
CA ASP A 71 12.73 0.99 -16.92
C ASP A 71 13.33 1.46 -15.59
N ASP A 72 13.23 2.76 -15.28
CA ASP A 72 13.69 3.31 -14.01
C ASP A 72 12.87 2.76 -12.84
N VAL A 73 11.53 2.58 -13.02
CA VAL A 73 10.66 1.94 -12.04
C VAL A 73 11.06 0.48 -11.81
N ASN A 74 11.36 -0.24 -12.89
CA ASN A 74 11.80 -1.63 -12.82
C ASN A 74 13.18 -1.76 -12.16
N GLU A 75 14.09 -0.84 -12.41
CA GLU A 75 15.41 -0.79 -11.80
C GLU A 75 15.31 -0.49 -10.30
N PHE A 76 14.51 0.52 -9.93
CA PHE A 76 14.25 0.84 -8.53
C PHE A 76 13.65 -0.35 -7.78
N CYS A 77 12.69 -1.08 -8.35
CA CYS A 77 12.13 -2.26 -7.70
C CYS A 77 13.20 -3.32 -7.40
N ARG A 78 14.14 -3.57 -8.34
CA ARG A 78 15.23 -4.53 -8.10
C ARG A 78 16.18 -4.05 -7.02
N GLU A 79 16.48 -2.75 -7.00
CA GLU A 79 17.37 -2.14 -6.03
C GLU A 79 16.75 -2.04 -4.63
N PHE A 80 15.47 -1.68 -4.53
CA PHE A 80 14.80 -1.46 -3.25
C PHE A 80 14.38 -2.76 -2.56
N LEU A 81 14.14 -3.84 -3.31
CA LEU A 81 13.69 -5.12 -2.76
C LEU A 81 14.61 -5.67 -1.65
N PRO A 82 15.96 -5.66 -1.79
CA PRO A 82 16.86 -6.09 -0.72
C PRO A 82 16.74 -5.28 0.58
N TYR A 83 16.39 -3.99 0.51
CA TYR A 83 16.13 -3.18 1.71
C TYR A 83 14.85 -3.62 2.40
N MET A 84 13.80 -3.91 1.63
CA MET A 84 12.55 -4.45 2.16
C MET A 84 12.74 -5.80 2.85
N GLU A 85 13.49 -6.72 2.23
CA GLU A 85 13.81 -8.03 2.83
C GLU A 85 14.60 -7.91 4.13
N ARG A 86 15.57 -7.00 4.19
CA ARG A 86 16.32 -6.71 5.44
C ARG A 86 15.41 -6.16 6.52
N ALA A 87 14.52 -5.23 6.18
CA ALA A 87 13.56 -4.68 7.13
C ALA A 87 12.61 -5.75 7.68
N VAL A 88 12.14 -6.68 6.85
CA VAL A 88 11.33 -7.83 7.28
C VAL A 88 12.09 -8.69 8.28
N LEU A 89 13.37 -8.99 8.04
CA LEU A 89 14.20 -9.79 8.95
C LEU A 89 14.43 -9.07 10.30
N SER A 90 14.54 -7.75 10.28
CA SER A 90 14.72 -6.93 11.49
C SER A 90 13.42 -6.74 12.28
N CYS A 91 12.27 -7.09 11.70
CA CYS A 91 10.95 -6.92 12.30
C CYS A 91 10.23 -8.28 12.41
N PRO A 92 10.63 -9.17 13.34
CA PRO A 92 10.15 -10.55 13.42
C PRO A 92 8.63 -10.67 13.62
N GLY A 93 7.98 -9.64 14.15
CA GLY A 93 6.52 -9.57 14.24
C GLY A 93 5.79 -9.33 12.92
N HIS A 94 6.49 -9.04 11.84
CA HIS A 94 5.86 -8.76 10.55
C HIS A 94 5.29 -10.02 9.90
N VAL A 95 5.95 -11.15 10.06
CA VAL A 95 5.58 -12.40 9.37
C VAL A 95 4.54 -13.20 10.14
N SER A 96 4.45 -13.07 11.48
CA SER A 96 3.70 -14.02 12.33
C SER A 96 2.63 -13.42 13.22
N LEU A 97 2.47 -12.09 13.31
CA LEU A 97 1.49 -11.55 14.25
C LEU A 97 0.21 -11.13 13.54
N PHE A 98 -0.67 -12.06 13.55
CA PHE A 98 -2.10 -11.88 13.60
C PHE A 98 -2.45 -10.99 14.80
N GLN A 99 -2.84 -9.74 14.56
CA GLN A 99 -3.56 -8.99 15.57
C GLN A 99 -5.06 -9.24 15.35
N PRO A 100 -5.70 -10.01 16.27
CA PRO A 100 -7.10 -10.43 16.10
C PRO A 100 -8.05 -9.26 15.89
N ASP A 101 -7.74 -8.11 16.48
CA ASP A 101 -8.63 -6.95 16.54
C ASP A 101 -8.81 -6.24 15.20
N ILE A 102 -7.80 -6.26 14.32
CA ILE A 102 -7.88 -5.62 13.01
C ILE A 102 -8.54 -6.54 11.98
N LEU A 103 -8.36 -7.85 12.14
CA LEU A 103 -8.85 -8.88 11.23
C LEU A 103 -10.14 -9.55 11.69
N GLN A 104 -10.71 -9.12 12.81
CA GLN A 104 -11.97 -9.66 13.34
C GLN A 104 -13.15 -9.55 12.35
N LYS A 105 -13.04 -8.73 11.33
CA LYS A 105 -14.08 -8.53 10.32
C LYS A 105 -13.92 -9.35 9.05
N ASP A 106 -12.78 -10.01 8.85
CA ASP A 106 -12.58 -10.81 7.64
C ASP A 106 -12.76 -12.30 7.91
N SER A 107 -14.01 -12.74 7.77
CA SER A 107 -14.40 -14.15 7.85
C SER A 107 -13.63 -15.04 6.87
N THR A 108 -13.15 -14.48 5.77
CA THR A 108 -12.39 -15.18 4.72
C THR A 108 -11.01 -15.59 5.23
N VAL A 109 -10.31 -14.68 5.94
CA VAL A 109 -8.98 -14.97 6.51
C VAL A 109 -9.09 -16.06 7.57
N ARG A 110 -10.08 -15.98 8.45
CA ARG A 110 -10.32 -17.03 9.46
C ARG A 110 -10.65 -18.38 8.86
N LEU A 111 -11.42 -18.42 7.78
CA LEU A 111 -11.76 -19.65 7.07
C LEU A 111 -10.50 -20.26 6.43
N VAL A 112 -9.64 -19.44 5.84
CA VAL A 112 -8.38 -19.89 5.25
C VAL A 112 -7.45 -20.41 6.33
N GLU A 113 -7.27 -19.71 7.45
CA GLU A 113 -6.43 -20.14 8.56
C GLU A 113 -6.92 -21.42 9.21
N SER A 114 -8.23 -21.59 9.38
CA SER A 114 -8.80 -22.81 9.94
C SER A 114 -8.54 -24.05 9.07
N ARG A 115 -8.34 -23.85 7.76
CA ARG A 115 -8.10 -24.95 6.80
C ARG A 115 -6.62 -25.20 6.52
N PHE A 116 -5.78 -24.19 6.56
CA PHE A 116 -4.40 -24.25 6.04
C PHE A 116 -3.33 -23.91 7.10
N GLY A 117 -3.72 -23.62 8.34
CA GLY A 117 -2.80 -23.21 9.39
C GLY A 117 -2.43 -21.73 9.32
N SER A 118 -1.29 -21.36 9.92
CA SER A 118 -0.85 -19.95 9.94
C SER A 118 -0.62 -19.40 8.53
N VAL A 119 -1.32 -18.34 8.18
CA VAL A 119 -1.22 -17.69 6.87
C VAL A 119 -0.19 -16.57 6.93
N ASN A 120 0.73 -16.56 5.98
CA ASN A 120 1.58 -15.40 5.74
C ASN A 120 0.71 -14.26 5.18
N MET A 121 0.50 -13.21 5.98
CA MET A 121 -0.39 -12.11 5.62
C MET A 121 0.08 -11.35 4.36
N ALA A 122 1.39 -11.25 4.13
CA ALA A 122 1.91 -10.61 2.93
C ALA A 122 1.54 -11.39 1.67
N GLU A 123 1.69 -12.71 1.71
CA GLU A 123 1.34 -13.59 0.59
C GLU A 123 -0.17 -13.64 0.35
N ALA A 124 -0.96 -13.74 1.42
CA ALA A 124 -2.42 -13.74 1.32
C ALA A 124 -2.97 -12.44 0.73
N ALA A 125 -2.46 -11.30 1.19
CA ALA A 125 -2.85 -9.98 0.70
C ALA A 125 -2.48 -9.79 -0.79
N LEU A 126 -1.29 -10.25 -1.19
CA LEU A 126 -0.85 -10.21 -2.57
C LEU A 126 -1.71 -11.10 -3.47
N ALA A 127 -2.04 -12.32 -3.01
CA ALA A 127 -2.89 -13.24 -3.75
C ALA A 127 -4.31 -12.68 -3.95
N LEU A 128 -4.87 -12.02 -2.93
CA LEU A 128 -6.16 -11.33 -3.03
C LEU A 128 -6.12 -10.19 -4.05
N GLN A 129 -5.06 -9.37 -4.04
CA GLN A 129 -4.89 -8.30 -5.02
C GLN A 129 -4.84 -8.86 -6.45
N GLN A 130 -4.06 -9.91 -6.67
CA GLN A 130 -3.96 -10.55 -7.99
C GLN A 130 -5.31 -11.14 -8.44
N HIS A 131 -6.08 -11.71 -7.51
CA HIS A 131 -7.42 -12.19 -7.79
C HIS A 131 -8.34 -11.05 -8.23
N ASN A 132 -8.35 -9.95 -7.49
CA ASN A 132 -9.16 -8.77 -7.80
C ASN A 132 -8.79 -8.17 -9.16
N ASP A 133 -7.49 -8.04 -9.48
CA ASP A 133 -7.02 -7.55 -10.78
C ASP A 133 -7.49 -8.44 -11.94
N ARG A 134 -7.53 -9.77 -11.74
CA ARG A 134 -8.08 -10.72 -12.75
C ARG A 134 -9.59 -10.54 -12.91
N MET A 135 -10.32 -10.39 -11.80
CA MET A 135 -11.78 -10.17 -11.85
C MET A 135 -12.12 -8.85 -12.53
N GLU A 136 -11.38 -7.78 -12.26
CA GLU A 136 -11.53 -6.50 -12.95
C GLU A 136 -11.23 -6.62 -14.45
N GLN A 137 -10.18 -7.36 -14.82
CA GLN A 137 -9.85 -7.61 -16.22
C GLN A 137 -10.98 -8.37 -16.94
N MET A 138 -11.57 -9.39 -16.29
CA MET A 138 -12.68 -10.15 -16.85
C MET A 138 -13.94 -9.28 -17.01
N ALA A 139 -14.24 -8.43 -16.02
CA ALA A 139 -15.44 -7.61 -16.01
C ALA A 139 -15.38 -6.42 -16.99
N TYR A 140 -14.20 -5.79 -17.12
CA TYR A 140 -14.06 -4.53 -17.84
C TYR A 140 -13.12 -4.59 -19.04
N GLY A 141 -12.50 -5.74 -19.31
CA GLY A 141 -11.55 -5.92 -20.42
C GLY A 141 -10.23 -5.13 -20.28
N LYS A 142 -10.03 -4.39 -19.20
CA LYS A 142 -8.84 -3.57 -18.97
C LYS A 142 -7.78 -4.35 -18.23
N LYS A 143 -6.68 -4.67 -18.90
CA LYS A 143 -5.52 -5.29 -18.26
C LYS A 143 -4.66 -4.20 -17.60
N LYS A 144 -4.52 -4.24 -16.27
CA LYS A 144 -3.54 -3.42 -15.56
C LYS A 144 -2.12 -3.91 -15.89
N MET A 145 -1.26 -3.00 -16.35
CA MET A 145 0.16 -3.31 -16.56
C MET A 145 0.86 -3.34 -15.19
N ARG A 146 1.03 -4.52 -14.65
CA ARG A 146 1.70 -4.75 -13.37
C ARG A 146 2.80 -5.79 -13.52
N LYS A 147 3.97 -5.50 -12.96
CA LYS A 147 5.09 -6.43 -12.87
C LYS A 147 5.48 -6.62 -11.42
N LEU A 148 5.36 -7.85 -10.94
CA LEU A 148 5.65 -8.23 -9.57
C LEU A 148 7.15 -8.52 -9.38
N TYR A 149 7.71 -8.02 -8.29
CA TYR A 149 9.03 -8.33 -7.74
C TYR A 149 8.82 -8.96 -6.36
N PRO A 150 8.74 -10.28 -6.27
CA PRO A 150 8.52 -10.99 -5.01
C PRO A 150 9.80 -11.03 -4.18
N GLY A 151 9.67 -10.81 -2.88
CA GLY A 151 10.71 -10.96 -1.88
C GLY A 151 10.24 -11.84 -0.72
N LYS A 152 11.11 -12.10 0.24
CA LYS A 152 10.81 -12.89 1.44
C LYS A 152 9.96 -12.06 2.41
N GLY A 153 8.66 -12.33 2.47
CA GLY A 153 7.71 -11.64 3.34
C GLY A 153 7.37 -10.20 2.91
N CYS A 154 7.69 -9.83 1.68
CA CYS A 154 7.35 -8.54 1.09
C CYS A 154 7.26 -8.64 -0.43
N SER A 155 6.74 -7.62 -1.08
CA SER A 155 6.81 -7.51 -2.54
C SER A 155 6.75 -6.07 -3.02
N LEU A 156 7.26 -5.83 -4.22
CA LEU A 156 7.09 -4.57 -4.94
C LEU A 156 6.36 -4.86 -6.25
N THR A 157 5.40 -4.02 -6.59
CA THR A 157 4.67 -4.12 -7.85
C THR A 157 4.87 -2.86 -8.66
N ALA A 158 5.63 -2.97 -9.75
CA ALA A 158 5.76 -1.91 -10.74
C ALA A 158 4.47 -1.78 -11.55
N CYS A 159 3.86 -0.59 -11.54
CA CYS A 159 2.59 -0.30 -12.21
C CYS A 159 2.79 0.70 -13.34
N GLY A 160 2.09 0.49 -14.45
CA GLY A 160 2.18 1.35 -15.63
C GLY A 160 1.34 2.64 -15.56
N ASP A 161 0.40 2.72 -14.61
CA ASP A 161 -0.45 3.89 -14.38
C ASP A 161 0.18 4.87 -13.37
N HIS A 162 -0.48 6.03 -13.19
CA HIS A 162 -0.04 7.10 -12.26
C HIS A 162 -1.05 7.31 -11.13
N GLU A 163 -2.02 6.43 -10.95
CA GLU A 163 -3.08 6.63 -9.96
C GLU A 163 -2.59 6.29 -8.55
N LEU A 164 -2.96 7.14 -7.60
CA LEU A 164 -2.78 6.83 -6.18
C LEU A 164 -3.83 5.80 -5.78
N GLU A 165 -3.39 4.61 -5.41
CA GLU A 165 -4.26 3.52 -4.99
C GLU A 165 -3.73 2.82 -3.73
N LEU A 166 -4.60 2.08 -3.07
CA LEU A 166 -4.25 1.27 -1.92
C LEU A 166 -3.38 0.09 -2.37
N SER A 167 -2.26 -0.14 -1.70
CA SER A 167 -1.46 -1.34 -1.89
C SER A 167 -2.15 -2.57 -1.28
N PRO A 168 -1.66 -3.79 -1.56
CA PRO A 168 -2.10 -4.97 -0.82
C PRO A 168 -1.81 -4.92 0.68
N MET A 169 -0.98 -3.96 1.13
CA MET A 169 -0.48 -3.84 2.51
C MET A 169 0.45 -4.98 2.95
N PHE A 170 0.80 -5.03 4.23
CA PHE A 170 1.64 -6.07 4.84
C PHE A 170 3.01 -6.25 4.17
N GLY A 171 3.66 -5.14 3.78
CA GLY A 171 4.96 -5.16 3.09
C GLY A 171 4.85 -5.29 1.57
N ASN A 172 3.65 -5.26 1.00
CA ASN A 172 3.45 -5.20 -0.44
C ASN A 172 3.23 -3.75 -0.88
N CYS A 173 4.16 -3.17 -1.61
CA CYS A 173 4.11 -1.77 -2.00
C CYS A 173 4.00 -1.61 -3.53
N LEU A 174 3.26 -0.58 -3.95
CA LEU A 174 3.15 -0.22 -5.36
C LEU A 174 4.24 0.77 -5.72
N VAL A 175 4.88 0.60 -6.87
CA VAL A 175 5.89 1.52 -7.40
C VAL A 175 5.42 2.01 -8.76
N LYS A 176 5.37 3.34 -8.92
CA LYS A 176 4.82 3.99 -10.09
C LYS A 176 5.73 5.12 -10.54
N ARG A 177 5.71 5.41 -11.83
CA ARG A 177 6.30 6.64 -12.37
C ARG A 177 5.33 7.79 -12.18
N LEU A 178 5.83 8.97 -11.85
CA LEU A 178 5.04 10.18 -11.80
C LEU A 178 5.97 11.38 -12.01
N PRO A 179 6.15 11.85 -13.24
CA PRO A 179 6.94 13.05 -13.52
C PRO A 179 6.45 14.26 -12.72
N GLN A 180 7.35 15.10 -12.24
CA GLN A 180 7.05 16.24 -11.39
C GLN A 180 5.97 17.14 -11.98
N GLY A 181 5.97 17.34 -13.30
CA GLY A 181 4.95 18.13 -13.99
C GLY A 181 3.53 17.55 -13.90
N GLN A 182 3.38 16.26 -13.61
CA GLN A 182 2.09 15.56 -13.49
C GLN A 182 1.63 15.40 -12.04
N LEU A 183 2.48 15.69 -11.05
CA LEU A 183 2.23 15.46 -9.63
C LEU A 183 0.93 16.14 -9.17
N PHE A 184 0.76 17.43 -9.45
CA PHE A 184 -0.44 18.15 -9.05
C PHE A 184 -1.71 17.65 -9.74
N GLY A 185 -1.61 17.26 -11.01
CA GLY A 185 -2.73 16.67 -11.75
C GLY A 185 -3.21 15.36 -11.17
N CYS A 186 -2.27 14.50 -10.77
CA CYS A 186 -2.55 13.23 -10.12
C CYS A 186 -3.21 13.44 -8.74
N LEU A 187 -2.60 14.25 -7.88
CA LEU A 187 -3.06 14.44 -6.50
C LEU A 187 -4.35 15.27 -6.40
N ARG A 188 -4.61 16.18 -7.35
CA ARG A 188 -5.81 17.02 -7.34
C ARG A 188 -7.11 16.22 -7.32
N ARG A 189 -7.13 15.04 -7.94
CA ARG A 189 -8.30 14.14 -7.97
C ARG A 189 -8.65 13.59 -6.58
N HIS A 190 -7.68 13.54 -5.67
CA HIS A 190 -7.82 13.02 -4.32
C HIS A 190 -8.03 14.12 -3.27
N LYS A 191 -8.11 15.39 -3.70
CA LYS A 191 -8.39 16.53 -2.83
C LYS A 191 -9.90 16.55 -2.53
N ARG A 192 -10.27 16.18 -1.34
CA ARG A 192 -11.61 16.37 -0.77
C ARG A 192 -11.58 17.42 0.33
#